data_0c22fe1c43cce3beaf50fb36310d986a
#
_entry.id   0c22fe1c43cce3beaf50fb36310d986a
#
_cell.length_a   1.000
_cell.length_b   1.000
_cell.length_c   1.000
_cell.angle_alpha   90.00
_cell.angle_beta   90.00
_cell.angle_gamma   90.00
#
_symmetry.space_group_name_H-M   'P 1'
#
loop_
_entity.id
_entity.type
_entity.pdbx_description
1 polymer ?
#
loop_
_entity_poly.entity_id
_entity_poly.type
_entity_poly.pdbx_seq_one_letter_code
_entity_poly.pdbx_strand_id
1 'polypeptide(L)'
;MPQIRLNKDWSALMERYEADHRNPVNRVCHKVGIPLIAGALPVGATIVGLPLAAAMFTTGWAFQFVGHAFEGKKPSFVEDKRALVVGLLWWMKKVGIDIVETA
;
A
#
# COMPACT_ATOMS: atom_id res chain seq x y z
N MET A 1 -7.18 -16.94 -12.65
CA MET A 1 -6.91 -15.69 -11.93
C MET A 1 -5.87 -14.86 -12.66
N PRO A 2 -6.06 -13.56 -12.77
CA PRO A 2 -5.03 -12.73 -13.39
C PRO A 2 -3.74 -12.83 -12.59
N GLN A 3 -2.64 -12.84 -13.31
CA GLN A 3 -1.32 -12.95 -12.72
C GLN A 3 -0.49 -11.73 -13.13
N ILE A 4 0.12 -11.09 -12.15
CA ILE A 4 1.02 -9.96 -12.38
C ILE A 4 2.44 -10.45 -12.12
N ARG A 5 3.30 -10.34 -13.13
CA ARG A 5 4.71 -10.75 -13.00
C ARG A 5 5.58 -9.51 -12.87
N LEU A 6 6.36 -9.47 -11.79
CA LEU A 6 7.29 -8.39 -11.54
C LEU A 6 8.66 -8.72 -12.15
N ASN A 7 9.32 -7.72 -12.73
CA ASN A 7 10.70 -7.88 -13.17
C ASN A 7 11.64 -7.87 -11.96
N LYS A 8 12.96 -7.99 -12.18
CA LYS A 8 13.94 -8.05 -11.10
C LYS A 8 13.90 -6.82 -10.21
N ASP A 9 13.80 -5.62 -10.81
CA ASP A 9 13.82 -4.37 -10.04
C ASP A 9 12.60 -4.25 -9.14
N TRP A 10 11.42 -4.55 -9.67
CA TRP A 10 10.18 -4.50 -8.90
C TRP A 10 10.07 -5.63 -7.89
N SER A 11 10.64 -6.79 -8.19
CA SER A 11 10.72 -7.90 -7.23
C SER A 11 11.60 -7.54 -6.04
N ALA A 12 12.73 -6.88 -6.29
CA ALA A 12 13.62 -6.40 -5.22
C ALA A 12 12.92 -5.35 -4.36
N LEU A 13 12.15 -4.46 -4.97
CA LEU A 13 11.34 -3.47 -4.25
C LEU A 13 10.28 -4.13 -3.38
N MET A 14 9.65 -5.19 -3.88
CA MET A 14 8.64 -5.95 -3.13
C MET A 14 9.27 -6.63 -1.92
N GLU A 15 10.45 -7.25 -2.08
CA GLU A 15 11.16 -7.87 -0.97
C GLU A 15 11.52 -6.85 0.12
N ARG A 16 11.99 -5.68 -0.30
CA ARG A 16 12.30 -4.60 0.62
C ARG A 16 11.05 -4.11 1.35
N TYR A 17 9.95 -3.97 0.61
CA TYR A 17 8.67 -3.57 1.18
C TYR A 17 8.20 -4.57 2.24
N GLU A 18 8.28 -5.87 1.95
CA GLU A 18 7.94 -6.93 2.89
C GLU A 18 8.84 -6.86 4.15
N ALA A 19 10.13 -6.57 3.96
CA ALA A 19 11.08 -6.43 5.07
C ALA A 19 10.75 -5.21 5.95
N ASP A 20 10.20 -4.15 5.37
CA ASP A 20 9.80 -2.94 6.09
C ASP A 20 8.43 -3.07 6.76
N HIS A 21 7.70 -4.16 6.52
CA HIS A 21 6.33 -4.38 7.01
C HIS A 21 6.22 -5.73 7.71
N ARG A 22 7.03 -5.94 8.76
CA ARG A 22 7.05 -7.20 9.52
C ARG A 22 6.13 -7.18 10.72
N ASN A 23 5.87 -6.01 11.31
CA ASN A 23 5.01 -5.90 12.47
C ASN A 23 3.56 -6.19 12.08
N PRO A 24 2.86 -7.13 12.78
CA PRO A 24 1.48 -7.47 12.44
C PRO A 24 0.53 -6.27 12.48
N VAL A 25 0.72 -5.35 13.43
CA VAL A 25 -0.12 -4.15 13.53
C VAL A 25 0.08 -3.26 12.29
N ASN A 26 1.33 -3.07 11.86
CA ASN A 26 1.63 -2.30 10.65
C ASN A 26 1.01 -2.94 9.42
N ARG A 27 1.09 -4.27 9.30
CA ARG A 27 0.48 -4.97 8.16
C ARG A 27 -1.03 -4.80 8.12
N VAL A 28 -1.71 -4.87 9.28
CA VAL A 28 -3.16 -4.65 9.36
C VAL A 28 -3.49 -3.20 8.99
N CYS A 29 -2.72 -2.24 9.51
CA CYS A 29 -2.91 -0.82 9.18
C CYS A 29 -2.79 -0.57 7.68
N HIS A 30 -1.85 -1.23 7.01
CA HIS A 30 -1.68 -1.11 5.55
C HIS A 30 -2.80 -1.81 4.79
N LYS A 31 -3.27 -2.96 5.26
CA LYS A 31 -4.41 -3.65 4.63
C LYS A 31 -5.69 -2.82 4.64
N VAL A 32 -5.88 -2.00 5.67
CA VAL A 32 -7.04 -1.11 5.78
C VAL A 32 -6.76 0.23 5.09
N GLY A 33 -5.58 0.79 5.30
CA GLY A 33 -5.23 2.12 4.81
C GLY A 33 -5.05 2.21 3.31
N ILE A 34 -4.42 1.23 2.69
CA ILE A 34 -4.15 1.25 1.24
C ILE A 34 -5.45 1.33 0.41
N PRO A 35 -6.47 0.47 0.65
CA PRO A 35 -7.72 0.60 -0.11
C PRO A 35 -8.46 1.91 0.15
N LEU A 36 -8.34 2.49 1.35
CA LEU A 36 -8.92 3.80 1.62
C LEU A 36 -8.26 4.88 0.77
N ILE A 37 -6.93 4.89 0.72
CA ILE A 37 -6.18 5.86 -0.08
C ILE A 37 -6.47 5.66 -1.58
N ALA A 38 -6.34 4.45 -2.06
CA ALA A 38 -6.57 4.13 -3.47
C ALA A 38 -8.02 4.36 -3.88
N GLY A 39 -8.98 3.97 -3.03
CA GLY A 39 -10.40 4.16 -3.28
C GLY A 39 -10.83 5.62 -3.25
N ALA A 40 -10.10 6.48 -2.55
CA ALA A 40 -10.37 7.91 -2.52
C ALA A 40 -10.27 8.54 -3.91
N LEU A 41 -9.40 8.02 -4.78
CA LEU A 41 -9.22 8.58 -6.12
C LEU A 41 -10.48 8.49 -6.98
N PRO A 42 -11.09 7.31 -7.21
CA PRO A 42 -12.33 7.25 -7.99
C PRO A 42 -13.51 7.93 -7.30
N VAL A 43 -13.60 7.90 -5.97
CA VAL A 43 -14.67 8.57 -5.23
C VAL A 43 -14.55 10.08 -5.42
N GLY A 44 -13.35 10.64 -5.30
CA GLY A 44 -13.10 12.07 -5.50
C GLY A 44 -13.34 12.51 -6.94
N ALA A 45 -13.10 11.63 -7.90
CA ALA A 45 -13.32 11.93 -9.32
C ALA A 45 -14.79 12.21 -9.64
N THR A 46 -15.71 11.79 -8.79
CA THR A 46 -17.15 12.07 -8.98
C THR A 46 -17.53 13.50 -8.60
N ILE A 47 -16.64 14.27 -8.01
CA ILE A 47 -16.86 15.62 -7.49
C ILE A 47 -17.81 15.63 -6.30
N VAL A 48 -19.00 15.05 -6.42
CA VAL A 48 -19.96 14.91 -5.32
C VAL A 48 -19.35 14.12 -4.16
N GLY A 49 -18.47 13.17 -4.49
CA GLY A 49 -17.79 12.34 -3.50
C GLY A 49 -16.57 12.98 -2.85
N LEU A 50 -16.21 14.22 -3.19
CA LEU A 50 -15.00 14.85 -2.64
C LEU A 50 -14.93 14.88 -1.10
N PRO A 51 -16.00 15.20 -0.37
CA PRO A 51 -15.92 15.15 1.10
C PRO A 51 -15.63 13.74 1.63
N LEU A 52 -16.25 12.72 1.04
CA LEU A 52 -16.00 11.33 1.40
C LEU A 52 -14.58 10.92 1.02
N ALA A 53 -14.13 11.30 -0.17
CA ALA A 53 -12.77 11.01 -0.62
C ALA A 53 -11.72 11.63 0.30
N ALA A 54 -11.94 12.87 0.76
CA ALA A 54 -11.05 13.52 1.70
C ALA A 54 -10.97 12.76 3.02
N ALA A 55 -12.11 12.28 3.53
CA ALA A 55 -12.15 11.48 4.75
C ALA A 55 -11.41 10.14 4.55
N MET A 56 -11.65 9.46 3.44
CA MET A 56 -10.98 8.19 3.10
C MET A 56 -9.47 8.37 3.00
N PHE A 57 -9.04 9.39 2.28
CA PHE A 57 -7.63 9.69 2.07
C PHE A 57 -6.92 9.98 3.39
N THR A 58 -7.48 10.87 4.19
CA THR A 58 -6.92 11.24 5.49
C THR A 58 -6.86 10.05 6.43
N THR A 59 -7.94 9.29 6.54
CA THR A 59 -8.00 8.11 7.40
C THR A 59 -7.01 7.04 6.95
N GLY A 60 -6.93 6.81 5.63
CA GLY A 60 -6.00 5.83 5.07
C GLY A 60 -4.55 6.17 5.40
N TRP A 61 -4.16 7.44 5.25
CA TRP A 61 -2.81 7.87 5.60
C TRP A 61 -2.55 7.80 7.11
N ALA A 62 -3.57 8.09 7.93
CA ALA A 62 -3.43 7.94 9.37
C ALA A 62 -3.08 6.49 9.75
N PHE A 63 -3.76 5.51 9.13
CA PHE A 63 -3.44 4.10 9.34
C PHE A 63 -2.00 3.78 8.94
N GLN A 64 -1.53 4.32 7.81
CA GLN A 64 -0.16 4.08 7.35
C GLN A 64 0.87 4.59 8.36
N PHE A 65 0.72 5.83 8.82
CA PHE A 65 1.67 6.42 9.76
C PHE A 65 1.62 5.74 11.13
N VAL A 66 0.44 5.39 11.63
CA VAL A 66 0.30 4.62 12.87
C VAL A 66 1.01 3.28 12.74
N GLY A 67 0.80 2.58 11.61
CA GLY A 67 1.44 1.30 11.36
C GLY A 67 2.96 1.40 11.37
N HIS A 68 3.51 2.42 10.72
CA HIS A 68 4.97 2.61 10.70
C HIS A 68 5.52 3.02 12.07
N ALA A 69 4.74 3.70 12.90
CA ALA A 69 5.13 3.97 14.28
C ALA A 69 5.28 2.67 15.07
N PHE A 70 4.37 1.71 14.89
CA PHE A 70 4.49 0.39 15.51
C PHE A 70 5.65 -0.41 14.97
N GLU A 71 5.97 -0.26 13.68
CA GLU A 71 7.11 -0.94 13.04
C GLU A 71 8.45 -0.36 13.52
N GLY A 72 8.48 0.90 13.91
CA GLY A 72 9.70 1.61 14.27
C GLY A 72 10.53 2.01 13.06
N LYS A 73 9.92 2.06 11.88
CA LYS A 73 10.59 2.42 10.62
C LYS A 73 9.83 3.50 9.89
N LYS A 74 10.55 4.28 9.09
CA LYS A 74 9.93 5.27 8.20
C LYS A 74 9.14 4.59 7.09
N PRO A 75 8.09 5.24 6.56
CA PRO A 75 7.42 4.72 5.36
C PRO A 75 8.40 4.53 4.21
N SER A 76 8.27 3.42 3.48
CA SER A 76 9.21 3.06 2.41
C SER A 76 9.28 4.12 1.30
N PHE A 77 8.17 4.82 1.03
CA PHE A 77 8.13 5.83 -0.03
C PHE A 77 9.01 7.05 0.25
N VAL A 78 9.41 7.26 1.51
CA VAL A 78 10.33 8.36 1.88
C VAL A 78 11.68 8.17 1.20
N GLU A 79 12.12 6.93 1.08
CA GLU A 79 13.38 6.59 0.43
C GLU A 79 13.23 6.33 -1.07
N ASP A 80 12.10 5.77 -1.49
CA ASP A 80 11.84 5.44 -2.89
C ASP A 80 10.35 5.57 -3.19
N LYS A 81 9.99 6.53 -4.05
CA LYS A 81 8.60 6.81 -4.41
C LYS A 81 7.89 5.61 -5.05
N ARG A 82 8.65 4.70 -5.68
CA ARG A 82 8.08 3.49 -6.28
C ARG A 82 7.41 2.60 -5.23
N ALA A 83 7.76 2.79 -3.95
CA ALA A 83 7.14 2.07 -2.86
C ALA A 83 5.63 2.32 -2.76
N LEU A 84 5.13 3.45 -3.25
CA LEU A 84 3.69 3.72 -3.30
C LEU A 84 2.99 2.71 -4.23
N VAL A 85 3.57 2.44 -5.38
CA VAL A 85 3.04 1.44 -6.33
C VAL A 85 3.25 0.03 -5.79
N VAL A 86 4.42 -0.24 -5.21
CA VAL A 86 4.71 -1.54 -4.59
C VAL A 86 3.73 -1.83 -3.46
N GLY A 87 3.38 -0.80 -2.67
CA GLY A 87 2.38 -0.94 -1.61
C GLY A 87 1.03 -1.39 -2.14
N LEU A 88 0.58 -0.83 -3.26
CA LEU A 88 -0.66 -1.26 -3.89
C LEU A 88 -0.56 -2.71 -4.39
N LEU A 89 0.56 -3.07 -5.02
CA LEU A 89 0.81 -4.45 -5.47
C LEU A 89 0.84 -5.42 -4.28
N TRP A 90 1.48 -5.01 -3.18
CA TRP A 90 1.52 -5.80 -1.95
C TRP A 90 0.11 -6.06 -1.41
N TRP A 91 -0.73 -5.02 -1.40
CA TRP A 91 -2.12 -5.15 -0.96
C TRP A 91 -2.89 -6.12 -1.86
N MET A 92 -2.72 -5.99 -3.18
CA MET A 92 -3.35 -6.90 -4.15
C MET A 92 -2.94 -8.36 -3.89
N LYS A 93 -1.65 -8.58 -3.59
CA LYS A 93 -1.15 -9.90 -3.24
C LYS A 93 -1.83 -10.45 -1.99
N LYS A 94 -2.03 -9.60 -0.97
CA LYS A 94 -2.64 -10.03 0.30
C LYS A 94 -4.13 -10.36 0.17
N VAL A 95 -4.83 -9.81 -0.82
CA VAL A 95 -6.25 -10.14 -1.06
C VAL A 95 -6.45 -11.26 -2.08
N GLY A 96 -5.39 -11.91 -2.52
CA GLY A 96 -5.46 -13.12 -3.34
C GLY A 96 -5.13 -12.96 -4.81
N ILE A 97 -4.65 -11.80 -5.24
CA ILE A 97 -4.18 -11.61 -6.61
C ILE A 97 -2.77 -12.16 -6.73
N ASP A 98 -2.51 -12.96 -7.77
CA ASP A 98 -1.20 -13.55 -7.98
C ASP A 98 -0.18 -12.50 -8.42
N ILE A 99 0.78 -12.22 -7.55
CA ILE A 99 1.93 -11.38 -7.86
C ILE A 99 3.14 -12.30 -7.88
N VAL A 100 3.75 -12.46 -9.06
CA VAL A 100 4.91 -13.34 -9.24
C VAL A 100 6.17 -12.51 -9.25
N GLU A 101 7.07 -12.80 -8.33
CA GLU A 101 8.37 -12.14 -8.24
C GLU A 101 9.39 -12.90 -9.08
N THR A 102 10.30 -12.16 -9.70
CA THR A 102 11.42 -12.72 -10.46
C THR A 102 12.70 -12.58 -9.62
N ALA A 103 13.36 -13.72 -9.43
CA ALA A 103 14.62 -13.76 -8.67
C ALA A 103 15.78 -13.11 -9.44
#